data_3d1176e9a4c8150a1d5f7413d20fd8cf
#
_entry.id   3d1176e9a4c8150a1d5f7413d20fd8cf
#
_cell.length_a   1.000
_cell.length_b   1.000
_cell.length_c   1.000
_cell.angle_alpha   90.00
_cell.angle_beta   90.00
_cell.angle_gamma   90.00
#
_symmetry.space_group_name_H-M   'P 1'
#
loop_
_entity.id
_entity.type
_entity.pdbx_description
1 polymer ?
#
loop_
_entity_poly.entity_id
_entity_poly.type
_entity_poly.pdbx_seq_one_letter_code
_entity_poly.pdbx_strand_id
1 'polypeptide(L)'
;RSPHTFVYDARNPADDFIMEPNRVGFTTFSGCINVIDPHTRELRRATKKDCGDLLRVCDALDEISVAARAVNSTDVMGQVQSVHNLEAILNNTGKHIFLGADSVRNLQVMVDLASASVGGREIFEKRPIFTVSVCPISPLTLGENACDVIMACAELGLGILILPIALSGGTSSVSLAGTLVTHNAEVLSTIVLAQLIKKGTPCTYGSTSTILDLRFGTSAIGSPEYGMINASLSKMAQYYRLPGWVGGGATDSKEPDIQSGYEFTLSATLSALSGGNIFFCSGVLEQGLTMDYAKLIMDAEMISMIRIALGGVVVNDETLAMDVIHEVGPGGAYIAHEHSLRNMRSQSRVNLFDRRSRADWMDVTQGKCIRDRAYARAIEILEKHEPYPL
;
A
#
# COMPACT_ATOMS: atom_id res chain seq x y z
N ARG A 1 -6.57 17.43 18.95
CA ARG A 1 -7.33 16.61 18.00
C ARG A 1 -6.48 16.42 16.76
N SER A 2 -6.29 15.19 16.28
CA SER A 2 -5.59 14.94 15.02
C SER A 2 -6.31 15.62 13.86
N PRO A 3 -5.62 16.16 12.86
CA PRO A 3 -6.25 16.73 11.68
C PRO A 3 -7.01 15.64 10.89
N HIS A 4 -8.10 16.04 10.21
CA HIS A 4 -8.94 15.17 9.40
C HIS A 4 -8.36 14.94 8.00
N THR A 5 -7.62 15.92 7.55
CA THR A 5 -6.95 15.94 6.25
C THR A 5 -5.55 16.46 6.45
N PHE A 6 -4.58 15.82 5.87
CA PHE A 6 -3.19 16.28 5.81
C PHE A 6 -2.49 15.68 4.60
N VAL A 7 -1.33 16.22 4.27
CA VAL A 7 -0.55 15.76 3.12
C VAL A 7 0.54 14.82 3.60
N TYR A 8 0.71 13.72 2.91
CA TYR A 8 1.93 12.95 2.91
C TYR A 8 2.86 13.55 1.87
N ASP A 9 3.71 14.47 2.35
CA ASP A 9 4.67 15.17 1.51
C ASP A 9 5.68 14.20 0.93
N ALA A 10 5.82 14.21 -0.38
CA ALA A 10 6.83 13.45 -1.09
C ALA A 10 8.08 14.30 -1.34
N ARG A 11 9.22 13.68 -1.60
CA ARG A 11 10.42 14.38 -2.02
C ARG A 11 10.23 15.00 -3.40
N ASN A 12 9.57 14.28 -4.30
CA ASN A 12 9.01 14.85 -5.52
C ASN A 12 7.61 15.41 -5.24
N PRO A 13 7.38 16.73 -5.27
CA PRO A 13 6.06 17.29 -4.95
C PRO A 13 4.92 16.83 -5.87
N ALA A 14 5.24 16.31 -7.05
CA ALA A 14 4.22 15.72 -7.94
C ALA A 14 3.61 14.44 -7.38
N ASP A 15 4.30 13.77 -6.47
CA ASP A 15 3.89 12.53 -5.81
C ASP A 15 3.27 12.76 -4.42
N ASP A 16 2.97 14.01 -4.05
CA ASP A 16 2.29 14.32 -2.80
C ASP A 16 0.95 13.59 -2.72
N PHE A 17 0.70 12.91 -1.60
CA PHE A 17 -0.54 12.20 -1.39
C PHE A 17 -1.40 12.88 -0.32
N ILE A 18 -2.55 13.41 -0.74
CA ILE A 18 -3.49 14.07 0.18
C ILE A 18 -4.35 13.00 0.85
N MET A 19 -4.24 12.92 2.17
CA MET A 19 -5.07 12.06 3.02
C MET A 19 -6.42 12.76 3.27
N GLU A 20 -7.35 12.61 2.32
CA GLU A 20 -8.67 13.22 2.32
C GLU A 20 -9.77 12.19 2.03
N PRO A 21 -11.04 12.44 2.37
CA PRO A 21 -12.13 11.51 2.08
C PRO A 21 -12.21 11.15 0.59
N ASN A 22 -12.43 9.86 0.31
CA ASN A 22 -12.54 9.27 -1.03
C ASN A 22 -11.23 9.26 -1.87
N ARG A 23 -10.11 9.70 -1.32
CA ARG A 23 -8.80 9.53 -1.96
C ARG A 23 -8.27 8.15 -1.64
N VAL A 24 -8.03 7.35 -2.68
CA VAL A 24 -7.56 5.96 -2.57
C VAL A 24 -6.15 5.81 -3.12
N GLY A 25 -5.25 5.29 -2.29
CA GLY A 25 -3.88 4.95 -2.64
C GLY A 25 -3.52 3.53 -2.24
N PHE A 26 -2.46 3.01 -2.84
CA PHE A 26 -1.92 1.68 -2.54
C PHE A 26 -0.43 1.78 -2.23
N THR A 27 0.05 0.81 -1.47
CA THR A 27 1.46 0.68 -1.11
C THR A 27 1.85 -0.79 -0.97
N THR A 28 3.15 -1.04 -0.89
CA THR A 28 3.67 -2.37 -0.57
C THR A 28 3.40 -2.74 0.89
N PHE A 29 3.79 -3.94 1.29
CA PHE A 29 3.85 -4.33 2.70
C PHE A 29 5.09 -3.70 3.37
N SER A 30 5.16 -3.79 4.68
CA SER A 30 6.32 -3.26 5.42
C SER A 30 7.05 -4.37 6.17
N GLY A 31 8.15 -4.84 5.58
CA GLY A 31 9.14 -5.61 6.31
C GLY A 31 9.18 -7.11 6.05
N CYS A 32 8.90 -7.57 4.84
CA CYS A 32 9.20 -8.95 4.46
C CYS A 32 10.68 -9.28 4.72
N ILE A 33 10.94 -10.54 5.10
CA ILE A 33 12.30 -11.00 5.41
C ILE A 33 12.95 -11.77 4.26
N ASN A 34 12.15 -12.18 3.30
CA ASN A 34 12.56 -12.91 2.11
C ASN A 34 12.15 -12.16 0.84
N VAL A 35 12.81 -12.51 -0.25
CA VAL A 35 12.51 -12.04 -1.59
C VAL A 35 12.65 -13.18 -2.60
N ILE A 36 11.79 -13.20 -3.62
CA ILE A 36 12.04 -14.01 -4.83
C ILE A 36 12.95 -13.19 -5.74
N ASP A 37 14.15 -13.67 -5.98
CA ASP A 37 15.10 -13.00 -6.86
C ASP A 37 14.53 -12.85 -8.28
N PRO A 38 14.51 -11.65 -8.89
CA PRO A 38 13.85 -11.44 -10.18
C PRO A 38 14.57 -12.13 -11.35
N HIS A 39 15.86 -12.45 -11.22
CA HIS A 39 16.65 -13.07 -12.29
C HIS A 39 16.69 -14.60 -12.16
N THR A 40 16.96 -15.11 -10.95
CA THR A 40 17.08 -16.57 -10.70
C THR A 40 15.75 -17.23 -10.37
N ARG A 41 14.75 -16.47 -9.92
CA ARG A 41 13.45 -16.95 -9.43
C ARG A 41 13.56 -17.79 -8.15
N GLU A 42 14.67 -17.69 -7.44
CA GLU A 42 14.92 -18.41 -6.18
C GLU A 42 14.52 -17.58 -4.98
N LEU A 43 13.95 -18.25 -3.98
CA LEU A 43 13.66 -17.66 -2.66
C LEU A 43 14.97 -17.48 -1.90
N ARG A 44 15.23 -16.29 -1.41
CA ARG A 44 16.39 -15.97 -0.55
C ARG A 44 16.06 -14.90 0.48
N ARG A 45 16.94 -14.72 1.43
CA ARG A 45 16.88 -13.59 2.36
C ARG A 45 17.01 -12.26 1.61
N ALA A 46 16.21 -11.30 2.02
CA ALA A 46 16.24 -9.96 1.47
C ALA A 46 17.44 -9.17 2.00
N THR A 47 18.04 -8.35 1.17
CA THR A 47 19.18 -7.49 1.46
C THR A 47 18.81 -6.01 1.39
N LYS A 48 19.72 -5.14 1.82
CA LYS A 48 19.58 -3.68 1.64
C LYS A 48 19.41 -3.29 0.16
N LYS A 49 20.13 -4.00 -0.73
CA LYS A 49 19.97 -3.79 -2.17
C LYS A 49 18.55 -4.09 -2.63
N ASP A 50 17.96 -5.19 -2.17
CA ASP A 50 16.58 -5.54 -2.51
C ASP A 50 15.57 -4.50 -2.01
N CYS A 51 15.82 -3.93 -0.83
CA CYS A 51 15.00 -2.83 -0.33
C CYS A 51 15.02 -1.65 -1.30
N GLY A 52 16.18 -1.24 -1.79
CA GLY A 52 16.32 -0.18 -2.79
C GLY A 52 15.68 -0.55 -4.13
N ASP A 53 15.98 -1.73 -4.67
CA ASP A 53 15.48 -2.18 -5.97
C ASP A 53 13.95 -2.28 -6.01
N LEU A 54 13.32 -2.84 -4.96
CA LEU A 54 11.86 -2.89 -4.86
C LEU A 54 11.24 -1.49 -4.82
N LEU A 55 11.87 -0.56 -4.11
CA LEU A 55 11.38 0.82 -4.05
C LEU A 55 11.59 1.57 -5.37
N ARG A 56 12.61 1.23 -6.16
CA ARG A 56 12.76 1.73 -7.54
C ARG A 56 11.64 1.22 -8.45
N VAL A 57 11.24 -0.04 -8.29
CA VAL A 57 10.06 -0.56 -9.01
C VAL A 57 8.79 0.17 -8.55
N CYS A 58 8.60 0.40 -7.26
CA CYS A 58 7.47 1.17 -6.73
C CYS A 58 7.45 2.63 -7.24
N ASP A 59 8.62 3.26 -7.39
CA ASP A 59 8.74 4.62 -7.90
C ASP A 59 8.24 4.73 -9.35
N ALA A 60 8.53 3.73 -10.17
CA ALA A 60 8.09 3.64 -11.56
C ALA A 60 6.60 3.28 -11.75
N LEU A 61 5.90 2.89 -10.70
CA LEU A 61 4.50 2.45 -10.77
C LEU A 61 3.55 3.53 -10.24
N ASP A 62 2.74 4.13 -11.11
CA ASP A 62 1.73 5.14 -10.74
C ASP A 62 0.66 4.58 -9.78
N GLU A 63 0.48 3.26 -9.78
CA GLU A 63 -0.44 2.55 -8.91
C GLU A 63 -0.01 2.60 -7.44
N ILE A 64 1.27 2.70 -7.16
CA ILE A 64 1.84 2.79 -5.81
C ILE A 64 1.94 4.25 -5.41
N SER A 65 1.15 4.67 -4.44
CA SER A 65 1.02 6.08 -4.02
C SER A 65 2.01 6.49 -2.94
N VAL A 66 2.43 5.54 -2.10
CA VAL A 66 3.35 5.75 -0.97
C VAL A 66 4.37 4.62 -0.95
N ALA A 67 5.61 4.94 -0.66
CA ALA A 67 6.72 3.99 -0.60
C ALA A 67 6.84 3.37 0.79
N ALA A 68 6.21 2.23 1.04
CA ALA A 68 6.46 1.46 2.25
C ALA A 68 7.75 0.65 2.11
N ARG A 69 8.48 0.47 3.22
CA ARG A 69 9.64 -0.41 3.27
C ARG A 69 9.26 -1.85 2.89
N ALA A 70 9.48 -2.26 1.66
CA ALA A 70 9.02 -3.54 1.13
C ALA A 70 9.65 -4.74 1.88
N VAL A 71 10.95 -4.69 2.11
CA VAL A 71 11.71 -5.75 2.78
C VAL A 71 12.62 -5.19 3.87
N ASN A 72 13.02 -6.04 4.80
CA ASN A 72 14.07 -5.75 5.77
C ASN A 72 15.45 -6.04 5.18
N SER A 73 16.42 -5.16 5.44
CA SER A 73 17.83 -5.37 5.09
C SER A 73 18.44 -6.39 6.06
N THR A 74 18.29 -7.70 5.77
CA THR A 74 18.76 -8.76 6.70
C THR A 74 20.28 -8.91 6.74
N ASP A 75 20.98 -8.28 5.83
CA ASP A 75 22.46 -8.16 5.75
C ASP A 75 23.01 -7.00 6.60
N VAL A 76 22.15 -6.29 7.31
CA VAL A 76 22.52 -5.17 8.20
C VAL A 76 22.18 -5.52 9.65
N MET A 77 22.99 -5.05 10.61
CA MET A 77 22.72 -5.25 12.05
C MET A 77 21.36 -4.68 12.44
N GLY A 78 20.54 -5.45 13.16
CA GLY A 78 19.17 -5.09 13.53
C GLY A 78 19.04 -3.72 14.24
N GLN A 79 20.03 -3.37 15.08
CA GLN A 79 20.05 -2.10 15.84
C GLN A 79 20.10 -0.83 14.98
N VAL A 80 20.53 -0.91 13.73
CA VAL A 80 20.64 0.23 12.79
C VAL A 80 19.86 -0.01 11.50
N GLN A 81 19.06 -1.06 11.47
CA GLN A 81 18.37 -1.50 10.27
C GLN A 81 17.40 -0.46 9.72
N SER A 82 16.64 0.24 10.59
CA SER A 82 15.71 1.30 10.16
C SER A 82 16.41 2.44 9.44
N VAL A 83 17.62 2.82 9.90
CA VAL A 83 18.44 3.87 9.27
C VAL A 83 18.91 3.44 7.89
N HIS A 84 19.43 2.22 7.76
CA HIS A 84 19.89 1.68 6.47
C HIS A 84 18.74 1.43 5.48
N ASN A 85 17.57 1.03 5.98
CA ASN A 85 16.38 0.91 5.16
C ASN A 85 15.97 2.28 4.61
N LEU A 86 15.93 3.33 5.45
CA LEU A 86 15.58 4.66 5.00
C LEU A 86 16.57 5.18 3.94
N GLU A 87 17.87 4.98 4.15
CA GLU A 87 18.89 5.40 3.18
C GLU A 87 18.70 4.69 1.83
N ALA A 88 18.44 3.37 1.83
CA ALA A 88 18.15 2.63 0.60
C ALA A 88 16.88 3.16 -0.10
N ILE A 89 15.84 3.51 0.66
CA ILE A 89 14.58 4.04 0.14
C ILE A 89 14.79 5.44 -0.46
N LEU A 90 15.45 6.35 0.26
CA LEU A 90 15.71 7.71 -0.20
C LEU A 90 16.46 7.75 -1.54
N ASN A 91 17.37 6.81 -1.77
CA ASN A 91 18.12 6.71 -3.03
C ASN A 91 17.30 6.13 -4.20
N ASN A 92 16.12 5.55 -3.95
CA ASN A 92 15.40 4.79 -4.95
C ASN A 92 13.93 5.22 -5.17
N THR A 93 13.44 6.26 -4.47
CA THR A 93 12.10 6.80 -4.74
C THR A 93 11.98 8.27 -4.34
N GLY A 94 11.17 9.03 -5.08
CA GLY A 94 10.75 10.38 -4.76
C GLY A 94 9.45 10.45 -3.95
N LYS A 95 8.72 9.34 -3.79
CA LYS A 95 7.42 9.27 -3.11
C LYS A 95 7.53 9.45 -1.59
N HIS A 96 6.41 9.76 -0.93
CA HIS A 96 6.34 9.76 0.53
C HIS A 96 6.71 8.40 1.10
N ILE A 97 7.50 8.38 2.18
CA ILE A 97 8.07 7.14 2.74
C ILE A 97 7.31 6.72 4.00
N PHE A 98 7.15 5.44 4.16
CA PHE A 98 6.56 4.82 5.33
C PHE A 98 7.46 3.72 5.89
N LEU A 99 7.86 3.86 7.16
CA LEU A 99 8.64 2.83 7.86
C LEU A 99 8.57 3.01 9.38
N GLY A 100 8.98 1.98 10.13
CA GLY A 100 9.16 2.05 11.58
C GLY A 100 10.54 2.59 11.98
N ALA A 101 10.64 3.08 13.21
CA ALA A 101 11.89 3.42 13.86
C ALA A 101 12.16 2.45 15.02
N ASP A 102 13.37 1.88 15.09
CA ASP A 102 13.73 0.89 16.12
C ASP A 102 13.98 1.55 17.49
N SER A 103 14.26 2.85 17.53
CA SER A 103 14.49 3.66 18.74
C SER A 103 14.40 5.14 18.44
N VAL A 104 14.28 5.97 19.49
CA VAL A 104 14.35 7.45 19.37
C VAL A 104 15.68 7.90 18.76
N ARG A 105 16.78 7.25 19.11
CA ARG A 105 18.09 7.56 18.53
C ARG A 105 18.11 7.35 17.02
N ASN A 106 17.60 6.21 16.56
CA ASN A 106 17.50 5.91 15.13
C ASN A 106 16.55 6.90 14.43
N LEU A 107 15.42 7.24 15.05
CA LEU A 107 14.50 8.24 14.53
C LEU A 107 15.18 9.58 14.29
N GLN A 108 16.03 10.07 15.20
CA GLN A 108 16.78 11.30 15.01
C GLN A 108 17.72 11.22 13.82
N VAL A 109 18.48 10.12 13.69
CA VAL A 109 19.36 9.89 12.52
C VAL A 109 18.55 9.83 11.23
N MET A 110 17.38 9.18 11.25
CA MET A 110 16.47 9.12 10.10
C MET A 110 15.99 10.52 9.69
N VAL A 111 15.68 11.37 10.65
CA VAL A 111 15.30 12.78 10.40
C VAL A 111 16.46 13.57 9.81
N ASP A 112 17.69 13.35 10.27
CA ASP A 112 18.88 14.02 9.74
C ASP A 112 19.16 13.59 8.29
N LEU A 113 19.05 12.29 7.98
CA LEU A 113 19.17 11.76 6.61
C LEU A 113 18.10 12.32 5.68
N ALA A 114 16.84 12.31 6.12
CA ALA A 114 15.73 12.85 5.33
C ALA A 114 15.90 14.36 5.11
N SER A 115 16.34 15.09 6.14
CA SER A 115 16.64 16.53 6.04
C SER A 115 17.74 16.80 5.02
N ALA A 116 18.82 16.03 5.04
CA ALA A 116 19.90 16.17 4.06
C ALA A 116 19.40 15.89 2.62
N SER A 117 18.50 14.94 2.44
CA SER A 117 17.96 14.56 1.12
C SER A 117 17.06 15.63 0.47
N VAL A 118 16.49 16.54 1.26
CA VAL A 118 15.61 17.62 0.78
C VAL A 118 16.26 19.01 0.85
N GLY A 119 17.53 19.10 1.20
CA GLY A 119 18.28 20.36 1.22
C GLY A 119 18.31 21.09 2.58
N GLY A 120 17.87 20.43 3.66
CA GLY A 120 18.06 20.94 5.03
C GLY A 120 16.88 20.74 5.98
N ARG A 121 17.18 20.94 7.26
CA ARG A 121 16.24 20.71 8.36
C ARG A 121 14.97 21.57 8.27
N GLU A 122 15.11 22.84 7.93
CA GLU A 122 13.98 23.76 7.84
C GLU A 122 12.98 23.38 6.72
N ILE A 123 13.49 22.79 5.62
CA ILE A 123 12.66 22.30 4.52
C ILE A 123 11.91 21.05 4.97
N PHE A 124 12.63 20.11 5.60
CA PHE A 124 12.04 18.88 6.12
C PHE A 124 10.95 19.14 7.16
N GLU A 125 11.14 20.06 8.10
CA GLU A 125 10.15 20.38 9.13
C GLU A 125 8.85 20.96 8.57
N LYS A 126 8.91 21.65 7.44
CA LYS A 126 7.72 22.14 6.72
C LYS A 126 7.03 21.07 5.88
N ARG A 127 7.80 20.12 5.37
CA ARG A 127 7.35 19.04 4.49
C ARG A 127 8.02 17.73 4.89
N PRO A 128 7.53 17.06 5.95
CA PRO A 128 8.08 15.76 6.38
C PRO A 128 7.81 14.68 5.34
N ILE A 129 8.86 14.20 4.69
CA ILE A 129 8.77 13.23 3.58
C ILE A 129 8.60 11.78 4.03
N PHE A 130 8.49 11.54 5.32
CA PHE A 130 8.18 10.20 5.84
C PHE A 130 7.25 10.24 7.06
N THR A 131 6.51 9.15 7.21
CA THR A 131 5.63 8.85 8.35
C THR A 131 6.17 7.64 9.10
N VAL A 132 6.07 7.67 10.43
CA VAL A 132 6.55 6.59 11.29
C VAL A 132 5.40 5.66 11.66
N SER A 133 5.61 4.33 11.46
CA SER A 133 4.69 3.34 11.98
C SER A 133 4.99 3.00 13.43
N VAL A 134 3.93 2.90 14.22
CA VAL A 134 3.98 2.39 15.57
C VAL A 134 2.94 1.29 15.73
N CYS A 135 3.38 0.14 16.22
CA CYS A 135 2.52 -1.03 16.39
C CYS A 135 2.28 -1.29 17.89
N PRO A 136 1.10 -0.94 18.42
CA PRO A 136 0.66 -1.49 19.70
C PRO A 136 0.72 -3.01 19.69
N ILE A 137 1.06 -3.61 20.81
CA ILE A 137 1.12 -5.07 20.96
C ILE A 137 -0.27 -5.55 21.40
N SER A 138 -0.93 -6.30 20.55
CA SER A 138 -2.22 -6.91 20.88
C SER A 138 -2.04 -8.10 21.82
N PRO A 139 -2.83 -8.24 22.90
CA PRO A 139 -3.93 -7.35 23.27
C PRO A 139 -3.50 -6.15 24.13
N LEU A 140 -3.99 -4.97 23.79
CA LEU A 140 -4.12 -3.77 24.64
C LEU A 140 -2.81 -3.29 25.31
N THR A 141 -1.65 -3.49 24.67
CA THR A 141 -0.35 -3.15 25.26
C THR A 141 0.40 -2.11 24.42
N LEU A 142 0.84 -1.03 25.06
CA LEU A 142 1.83 -0.10 24.53
C LEU A 142 3.17 -0.37 25.20
N GLY A 143 4.14 -0.86 24.43
CA GLY A 143 5.51 -1.06 24.93
C GLY A 143 6.23 0.27 25.16
N GLU A 144 7.19 0.29 26.10
CA GLU A 144 7.96 1.48 26.50
C GLU A 144 8.61 2.15 25.26
N ASN A 145 9.35 1.39 24.47
CA ASN A 145 10.00 1.91 23.25
C ASN A 145 8.99 2.50 22.25
N ALA A 146 7.79 1.90 22.13
CA ALA A 146 6.75 2.44 21.26
C ALA A 146 6.24 3.80 21.80
N CYS A 147 6.05 3.93 23.11
CA CYS A 147 5.68 5.20 23.75
C CYS A 147 6.74 6.28 23.50
N ASP A 148 8.02 5.95 23.67
CA ASP A 148 9.13 6.88 23.45
C ASP A 148 9.16 7.37 21.98
N VAL A 149 8.99 6.46 21.02
CA VAL A 149 8.93 6.82 19.59
C VAL A 149 7.71 7.69 19.29
N ILE A 150 6.53 7.39 19.86
CA ILE A 150 5.31 8.22 19.70
C ILE A 150 5.57 9.64 20.22
N MET A 151 6.15 9.76 21.41
CA MET A 151 6.45 11.06 22.01
C MET A 151 7.43 11.87 21.14
N ALA A 152 8.52 11.25 20.72
CA ALA A 152 9.49 11.87 19.84
C ALA A 152 8.90 12.30 18.47
N CYS A 153 8.07 11.46 17.86
CA CYS A 153 7.37 11.82 16.61
C CYS A 153 6.44 13.03 16.81
N ALA A 154 5.68 13.07 17.91
CA ALA A 154 4.79 14.18 18.22
C ALA A 154 5.57 15.49 18.41
N GLU A 155 6.69 15.47 19.16
CA GLU A 155 7.56 16.63 19.35
C GLU A 155 8.16 17.14 18.04
N LEU A 156 8.63 16.23 17.19
CA LEU A 156 9.21 16.51 15.88
C LEU A 156 8.18 16.94 14.81
N GLY A 157 6.88 16.77 15.08
CA GLY A 157 5.83 17.10 14.12
C GLY A 157 5.66 16.07 13.00
N LEU A 158 6.18 14.85 13.20
CA LEU A 158 6.05 13.76 12.23
C LEU A 158 4.66 13.12 12.27
N GLY A 159 4.17 12.67 11.13
CA GLY A 159 2.99 11.82 11.04
C GLY A 159 3.22 10.46 11.71
N ILE A 160 2.18 9.96 12.39
CA ILE A 160 2.21 8.65 13.06
C ILE A 160 1.12 7.77 12.45
N LEU A 161 1.52 6.64 11.87
CA LEU A 161 0.60 5.55 11.52
C LEU A 161 0.53 4.57 12.68
N ILE A 162 -0.64 4.45 13.27
CA ILE A 162 -0.88 3.55 14.39
C ILE A 162 -1.44 2.24 13.83
N LEU A 163 -0.66 1.16 13.91
CA LEU A 163 -0.88 -0.07 13.16
C LEU A 163 -0.93 -1.31 14.08
N PRO A 164 -1.99 -1.50 14.88
CA PRO A 164 -2.18 -2.75 15.61
C PRO A 164 -2.41 -3.93 14.66
N ILE A 165 -2.01 -5.12 15.10
CA ILE A 165 -2.22 -6.38 14.40
C ILE A 165 -2.95 -7.34 15.34
N ALA A 166 -4.23 -7.07 15.58
CA ALA A 166 -5.05 -7.95 16.38
C ALA A 166 -5.42 -9.21 15.57
N LEU A 167 -5.07 -10.38 16.10
CA LEU A 167 -5.38 -11.68 15.52
C LEU A 167 -6.64 -12.26 16.17
N SER A 168 -7.71 -12.35 15.41
CA SER A 168 -8.96 -12.96 15.89
C SER A 168 -8.74 -14.44 16.20
N GLY A 169 -9.02 -14.83 17.45
CA GLY A 169 -8.73 -16.17 17.95
C GLY A 169 -7.32 -16.38 18.50
N GLY A 170 -6.45 -15.38 18.37
CA GLY A 170 -5.08 -15.40 18.92
C GLY A 170 -4.84 -14.31 19.96
N THR A 171 -4.67 -13.07 19.47
CA THR A 171 -4.44 -11.91 20.35
C THR A 171 -5.68 -11.02 20.52
N SER A 172 -6.83 -11.49 20.07
CA SER A 172 -8.14 -10.90 20.30
C SER A 172 -9.22 -11.99 20.32
N SER A 173 -10.46 -11.60 20.61
CA SER A 173 -11.61 -12.50 20.57
C SER A 173 -11.72 -13.20 19.20
N VAL A 174 -12.18 -14.46 19.19
CA VAL A 174 -12.45 -15.19 17.93
C VAL A 174 -13.58 -14.56 17.12
N SER A 175 -14.46 -13.78 17.73
CA SER A 175 -15.47 -13.03 17.00
C SER A 175 -14.87 -11.80 16.36
N LEU A 176 -15.16 -11.56 15.07
CA LEU A 176 -14.63 -10.41 14.35
C LEU A 176 -15.03 -9.09 15.03
N ALA A 177 -16.27 -8.98 15.52
CA ALA A 177 -16.73 -7.80 16.25
C ALA A 177 -15.89 -7.52 17.51
N GLY A 178 -15.54 -8.54 18.29
CA GLY A 178 -14.65 -8.40 19.45
C GLY A 178 -13.23 -8.01 19.05
N THR A 179 -12.74 -8.50 17.94
CA THR A 179 -11.45 -8.06 17.34
C THR A 179 -11.47 -6.57 16.99
N LEU A 180 -12.56 -6.07 16.40
CA LEU A 180 -12.72 -4.63 16.11
C LEU A 180 -12.68 -3.78 17.40
N VAL A 181 -13.29 -4.24 18.49
CA VAL A 181 -13.26 -3.52 19.78
C VAL A 181 -11.84 -3.44 20.34
N THR A 182 -11.11 -4.56 20.39
CA THR A 182 -9.72 -4.61 20.86
C THR A 182 -8.84 -3.68 20.02
N HIS A 183 -8.87 -3.84 18.72
CA HIS A 183 -8.12 -3.01 17.77
C HIS A 183 -8.40 -1.52 17.95
N ASN A 184 -9.67 -1.15 18.03
CA ASN A 184 -10.08 0.25 18.20
C ASN A 184 -9.53 0.86 19.51
N ALA A 185 -9.55 0.12 20.61
CA ALA A 185 -9.00 0.57 21.87
C ALA A 185 -7.47 0.83 21.76
N GLU A 186 -6.75 -0.04 21.06
CA GLU A 186 -5.31 0.08 20.82
C GLU A 186 -4.99 1.33 19.99
N VAL A 187 -5.74 1.58 18.90
CA VAL A 187 -5.54 2.79 18.08
C VAL A 187 -5.86 4.05 18.85
N LEU A 188 -7.01 4.10 19.54
CA LEU A 188 -7.44 5.31 20.25
C LEU A 188 -6.54 5.66 21.41
N SER A 189 -6.05 4.69 22.18
CA SER A 189 -5.11 4.94 23.28
C SER A 189 -3.81 5.58 22.80
N THR A 190 -3.29 5.09 21.67
CA THR A 190 -2.08 5.63 21.03
C THR A 190 -2.29 7.05 20.50
N ILE A 191 -3.44 7.32 19.85
CA ILE A 191 -3.81 8.68 19.41
C ILE A 191 -3.88 9.62 20.61
N VAL A 192 -4.51 9.20 21.73
CA VAL A 192 -4.61 10.01 22.95
C VAL A 192 -3.22 10.37 23.47
N LEU A 193 -2.29 9.41 23.55
CA LEU A 193 -0.91 9.68 23.95
C LEU A 193 -0.26 10.72 23.06
N ALA A 194 -0.30 10.56 21.75
CA ALA A 194 0.29 11.52 20.80
C ALA A 194 -0.31 12.93 20.95
N GLN A 195 -1.64 13.04 21.16
CA GLN A 195 -2.32 14.33 21.31
C GLN A 195 -2.08 14.98 22.68
N LEU A 196 -1.77 14.21 23.72
CA LEU A 196 -1.37 14.76 25.04
C LEU A 196 0.02 15.37 25.00
N ILE A 197 0.93 14.81 24.21
CA ILE A 197 2.29 15.34 24.03
C ILE A 197 2.23 16.63 23.17
N LYS A 198 1.59 16.54 22.01
CA LYS A 198 1.44 17.71 21.15
C LYS A 198 0.08 17.68 20.43
N LYS A 199 -0.78 18.61 20.83
CA LYS A 199 -2.09 18.76 20.18
C LYS A 199 -1.93 19.07 18.70
N GLY A 200 -2.62 18.32 17.86
CA GLY A 200 -2.58 18.50 16.41
C GLY A 200 -1.60 17.56 15.70
N THR A 201 -0.89 16.68 16.40
CA THR A 201 -0.04 15.65 15.77
C THR A 201 -0.85 14.85 14.75
N PRO A 202 -0.40 14.75 13.49
CA PRO A 202 -1.07 13.96 12.47
C PRO A 202 -1.04 12.47 12.82
N CYS A 203 -2.21 11.88 12.99
CA CYS A 203 -2.35 10.45 13.29
C CYS A 203 -3.23 9.79 12.26
N THR A 204 -2.76 8.66 11.72
CA THR A 204 -3.49 7.82 10.79
C THR A 204 -3.99 6.58 11.52
N TYR A 205 -5.26 6.27 11.36
CA TYR A 205 -5.90 5.07 11.88
C TYR A 205 -5.50 3.88 11.02
N GLY A 206 -4.60 3.04 11.51
CA GLY A 206 -4.02 1.93 10.76
C GLY A 206 -4.53 0.56 11.16
N SER A 207 -4.42 -0.42 10.28
CA SER A 207 -4.71 -1.84 10.57
C SER A 207 -4.10 -2.77 9.54
N THR A 208 -3.59 -3.91 10.02
CA THR A 208 -3.41 -5.14 9.24
C THR A 208 -3.93 -6.35 10.03
N SER A 209 -4.95 -6.13 10.86
CA SER A 209 -5.58 -7.18 11.68
C SER A 209 -6.24 -8.24 10.80
N THR A 210 -6.15 -9.49 11.25
CA THR A 210 -6.68 -10.66 10.54
C THR A 210 -7.14 -11.74 11.53
N ILE A 211 -7.35 -12.94 11.08
CA ILE A 211 -7.59 -14.12 11.92
C ILE A 211 -6.30 -14.92 12.14
N LEU A 212 -6.20 -15.56 13.28
CA LEU A 212 -5.32 -16.72 13.44
C LEU A 212 -6.07 -17.94 12.94
N ASP A 213 -5.62 -18.57 11.84
CA ASP A 213 -6.19 -19.87 11.46
C ASP A 213 -5.78 -20.90 12.49
N LEU A 214 -6.75 -21.28 13.33
CA LEU A 214 -6.51 -22.19 14.46
C LEU A 214 -6.15 -23.62 14.05
N ARG A 215 -6.33 -23.97 12.76
CA ARG A 215 -5.97 -25.28 12.22
C ARG A 215 -4.47 -25.37 11.92
N PHE A 216 -3.89 -24.25 11.47
CA PHE A 216 -2.50 -24.17 11.02
C PHE A 216 -1.61 -23.33 11.95
N GLY A 217 -2.21 -22.54 12.84
CA GLY A 217 -1.48 -21.63 13.73
C GLY A 217 -0.82 -20.45 12.99
N THR A 218 -1.37 -20.03 11.86
CA THR A 218 -0.83 -18.97 11.02
C THR A 218 -1.78 -17.77 10.91
N SER A 219 -1.23 -16.59 10.72
CA SER A 219 -2.02 -15.39 10.44
C SER A 219 -2.49 -15.41 8.99
N ALA A 220 -3.81 -15.56 8.75
CA ALA A 220 -4.37 -15.72 7.41
C ALA A 220 -4.72 -14.34 6.80
N ILE A 221 -3.75 -13.69 6.18
CA ILE A 221 -3.95 -12.37 5.54
C ILE A 221 -4.59 -12.48 4.13
N GLY A 222 -4.64 -13.67 3.55
CA GLY A 222 -5.40 -13.97 2.32
C GLY A 222 -6.88 -14.32 2.58
N SER A 223 -7.30 -14.42 3.84
CA SER A 223 -8.66 -14.85 4.19
C SER A 223 -9.72 -13.76 3.88
N PRO A 224 -10.98 -14.15 3.63
CA PRO A 224 -12.08 -13.19 3.51
C PRO A 224 -12.23 -12.29 4.75
N GLU A 225 -11.99 -12.85 5.93
CA GLU A 225 -12.06 -12.13 7.22
C GLU A 225 -11.06 -10.96 7.27
N TYR A 226 -9.88 -11.10 6.66
CA TYR A 226 -8.93 -10.00 6.54
C TYR A 226 -9.56 -8.81 5.81
N GLY A 227 -10.18 -9.04 4.66
CA GLY A 227 -10.91 -8.00 3.93
C GLY A 227 -12.06 -7.40 4.73
N MET A 228 -12.86 -8.24 5.41
CA MET A 228 -14.01 -7.81 6.23
C MET A 228 -13.57 -6.96 7.43
N ILE A 229 -12.55 -7.37 8.17
CA ILE A 229 -12.00 -6.63 9.33
C ILE A 229 -11.50 -5.27 8.86
N ASN A 230 -10.64 -5.23 7.84
CA ASN A 230 -10.00 -4.00 7.39
C ASN A 230 -11.00 -3.03 6.72
N ALA A 231 -12.00 -3.52 6.00
CA ALA A 231 -13.11 -2.70 5.51
C ALA A 231 -13.91 -2.07 6.66
N SER A 232 -14.18 -2.84 7.73
CA SER A 232 -14.86 -2.34 8.92
C SER A 232 -14.03 -1.29 9.66
N LEU A 233 -12.72 -1.50 9.78
CA LEU A 233 -11.79 -0.54 10.42
C LEU A 233 -11.64 0.75 9.58
N SER A 234 -11.72 0.68 8.26
CA SER A 234 -11.85 1.88 7.42
C SER A 234 -13.09 2.70 7.79
N LYS A 235 -14.24 2.04 8.03
CA LYS A 235 -15.45 2.73 8.47
C LYS A 235 -15.31 3.34 9.86
N MET A 236 -14.58 2.68 10.75
CA MET A 236 -14.28 3.25 12.08
C MET A 236 -13.36 4.47 11.97
N ALA A 237 -12.36 4.45 11.12
CA ALA A 237 -11.53 5.64 10.85
C ALA A 237 -12.40 6.82 10.39
N GLN A 238 -13.32 6.59 9.44
CA GLN A 238 -14.27 7.62 8.97
C GLN A 238 -15.19 8.11 10.09
N TYR A 239 -15.69 7.22 10.96
CA TYR A 239 -16.52 7.60 12.10
C TYR A 239 -15.78 8.58 13.03
N TYR A 240 -14.49 8.35 13.28
CA TYR A 240 -13.66 9.27 14.05
C TYR A 240 -13.17 10.47 13.26
N ARG A 241 -13.47 10.53 11.98
CA ARG A 241 -12.96 11.54 11.02
C ARG A 241 -11.43 11.55 11.03
N LEU A 242 -10.83 10.39 10.91
CA LEU A 242 -9.39 10.18 10.79
C LEU A 242 -9.08 9.59 9.43
N PRO A 243 -7.93 9.91 8.83
CA PRO A 243 -7.46 9.18 7.68
C PRO A 243 -7.24 7.71 8.03
N GLY A 244 -7.63 6.81 7.11
CA GLY A 244 -7.52 5.37 7.29
C GLY A 244 -6.42 4.76 6.42
N TRP A 245 -5.57 3.94 7.02
CA TRP A 245 -4.56 3.15 6.32
C TRP A 245 -4.66 1.70 6.77
N VAL A 246 -5.31 0.88 5.97
CA VAL A 246 -5.71 -0.47 6.39
C VAL A 246 -5.22 -1.54 5.44
N GLY A 247 -5.28 -2.78 5.87
CA GLY A 247 -4.97 -3.94 5.04
C GLY A 247 -5.90 -4.07 3.84
N GLY A 248 -5.33 -4.46 2.70
CA GLY A 248 -6.07 -4.74 1.47
C GLY A 248 -5.11 -5.09 0.35
N GLY A 249 -5.24 -6.31 -0.19
CA GLY A 249 -4.35 -6.78 -1.24
C GLY A 249 -3.25 -7.72 -0.75
N ALA A 250 -3.49 -8.46 0.32
CA ALA A 250 -2.59 -9.49 0.80
C ALA A 250 -2.94 -10.88 0.26
N THR A 251 -2.04 -11.84 0.45
CA THR A 251 -2.26 -13.24 0.09
C THR A 251 -1.48 -14.20 1.00
N ASP A 252 -2.03 -15.38 1.18
CA ASP A 252 -1.37 -16.53 1.83
C ASP A 252 -0.64 -17.43 0.82
N SER A 253 -0.79 -17.19 -0.50
CA SER A 253 -0.10 -17.95 -1.53
C SER A 253 1.43 -17.80 -1.44
N LYS A 254 2.15 -18.84 -1.84
CA LYS A 254 3.61 -18.89 -1.89
C LYS A 254 4.17 -18.51 -3.25
N GLU A 255 3.29 -18.36 -4.24
CA GLU A 255 3.63 -18.03 -5.61
C GLU A 255 2.67 -16.98 -6.19
N PRO A 256 3.05 -16.20 -7.20
CA PRO A 256 2.15 -15.34 -7.93
C PRO A 256 1.27 -16.19 -8.88
N ASP A 257 0.23 -16.78 -8.32
CA ASP A 257 -0.70 -17.73 -8.93
C ASP A 257 -2.15 -17.24 -8.86
N ILE A 258 -3.11 -18.13 -9.16
CA ILE A 258 -4.55 -17.82 -9.10
C ILE A 258 -5.01 -17.48 -7.67
N GLN A 259 -4.45 -18.16 -6.65
CA GLN A 259 -4.77 -17.89 -5.24
C GLN A 259 -4.35 -16.47 -4.90
N SER A 260 -3.11 -16.09 -5.24
CA SER A 260 -2.58 -14.77 -4.95
C SER A 260 -3.38 -13.64 -5.63
N GLY A 261 -3.83 -13.85 -6.85
CA GLY A 261 -4.65 -12.87 -7.58
C GLY A 261 -6.06 -12.73 -7.00
N TYR A 262 -6.69 -13.85 -6.61
CA TYR A 262 -8.03 -13.85 -6.04
C TYR A 262 -8.07 -13.20 -4.64
N GLU A 263 -7.19 -13.62 -3.73
CA GLU A 263 -7.11 -13.10 -2.36
C GLU A 263 -6.76 -11.61 -2.34
N PHE A 264 -5.79 -11.20 -3.18
CA PHE A 264 -5.44 -9.79 -3.38
C PHE A 264 -6.66 -8.96 -3.79
N THR A 265 -7.30 -9.38 -4.89
CA THR A 265 -8.40 -8.60 -5.47
C THR A 265 -9.60 -8.53 -4.53
N LEU A 266 -9.93 -9.63 -3.83
CA LEU A 266 -11.04 -9.65 -2.88
C LEU A 266 -10.82 -8.64 -1.74
N SER A 267 -9.70 -8.75 -1.04
CA SER A 267 -9.42 -7.91 0.13
C SER A 267 -9.18 -6.44 -0.26
N ALA A 268 -8.46 -6.17 -1.34
CA ALA A 268 -8.21 -4.82 -1.85
C ALA A 268 -9.51 -4.12 -2.27
N THR A 269 -10.40 -4.83 -2.97
CA THR A 269 -11.69 -4.27 -3.40
C THR A 269 -12.60 -3.96 -2.21
N LEU A 270 -12.72 -4.87 -1.24
CA LEU A 270 -13.53 -4.66 -0.04
C LEU A 270 -13.03 -3.43 0.75
N SER A 271 -11.73 -3.33 0.97
CA SER A 271 -11.13 -2.23 1.69
C SER A 271 -11.26 -0.90 0.92
N ALA A 272 -11.06 -0.89 -0.39
CA ALA A 272 -11.18 0.30 -1.22
C ALA A 272 -12.62 0.83 -1.28
N LEU A 273 -13.61 -0.05 -1.48
CA LEU A 273 -15.03 0.31 -1.46
C LEU A 273 -15.51 0.81 -0.09
N SER A 274 -14.82 0.42 0.99
CA SER A 274 -15.13 0.94 2.34
C SER A 274 -14.72 2.41 2.52
N GLY A 275 -13.89 2.96 1.63
CA GLY A 275 -13.45 4.35 1.63
C GLY A 275 -12.27 4.65 2.56
N GLY A 276 -11.40 3.69 2.82
CA GLY A 276 -10.07 3.94 3.41
C GLY A 276 -9.18 4.72 2.44
N ASN A 277 -8.08 5.29 2.94
CA ASN A 277 -7.22 6.14 2.12
C ASN A 277 -6.03 5.39 1.52
N ILE A 278 -5.36 4.53 2.28
CA ILE A 278 -4.22 3.75 1.78
C ILE A 278 -4.39 2.28 2.15
N PHE A 279 -4.02 1.41 1.22
CA PHE A 279 -4.11 -0.04 1.38
C PHE A 279 -2.74 -0.69 1.23
N PHE A 280 -2.44 -1.58 2.20
CA PHE A 280 -1.20 -2.34 2.22
C PHE A 280 -1.22 -3.54 1.28
N CYS A 281 -0.04 -4.05 1.07
CA CYS A 281 0.35 -5.43 0.76
C CYS A 281 0.58 -5.74 -0.71
N SER A 282 0.78 -4.74 -1.59
CA SER A 282 1.19 -5.03 -2.98
C SER A 282 2.56 -5.73 -3.02
N GLY A 283 2.67 -6.78 -3.81
CA GLY A 283 3.90 -7.55 -4.02
C GLY A 283 4.18 -8.64 -2.98
N VAL A 284 3.29 -8.80 -1.99
CA VAL A 284 3.48 -9.74 -0.88
C VAL A 284 2.98 -11.14 -1.20
N LEU A 285 3.71 -12.13 -0.73
CA LEU A 285 3.38 -13.54 -0.68
C LEU A 285 3.56 -14.08 0.75
N GLU A 286 3.10 -15.32 0.98
CA GLU A 286 3.40 -16.09 2.17
C GLU A 286 3.13 -15.32 3.48
N GLN A 287 1.91 -14.79 3.63
CA GLN A 287 1.47 -14.10 4.86
C GLN A 287 2.35 -12.90 5.29
N GLY A 288 3.01 -12.24 4.33
CA GLY A 288 3.88 -11.11 4.63
C GLY A 288 5.35 -11.46 4.83
N LEU A 289 5.74 -12.70 4.59
CA LEU A 289 7.13 -13.13 4.75
C LEU A 289 8.00 -12.88 3.53
N THR A 290 7.41 -12.90 2.33
CA THR A 290 8.14 -12.88 1.06
C THR A 290 7.63 -11.77 0.14
N MET A 291 8.55 -11.00 -0.44
CA MET A 291 8.26 -10.08 -1.54
C MET A 291 8.62 -10.73 -2.88
N ASP A 292 7.79 -10.46 -3.88
CA ASP A 292 8.02 -10.93 -5.25
C ASP A 292 7.84 -9.78 -6.25
N TYR A 293 8.84 -9.58 -7.12
CA TYR A 293 8.84 -8.51 -8.11
C TYR A 293 7.74 -8.68 -9.17
N ALA A 294 7.48 -9.92 -9.61
CA ALA A 294 6.41 -10.18 -10.57
C ALA A 294 5.04 -9.94 -9.93
N LYS A 295 4.86 -10.39 -8.67
CA LYS A 295 3.63 -10.13 -7.91
C LYS A 295 3.36 -8.63 -7.79
N LEU A 296 4.37 -7.81 -7.50
CA LEU A 296 4.23 -6.35 -7.41
C LEU A 296 3.73 -5.75 -8.73
N ILE A 297 4.28 -6.17 -9.87
CA ILE A 297 3.83 -5.73 -11.20
C ILE A 297 2.40 -6.23 -11.52
N MET A 298 2.07 -7.47 -11.15
CA MET A 298 0.72 -8.02 -11.33
C MET A 298 -0.31 -7.29 -10.46
N ASP A 299 0.06 -6.97 -9.23
CA ASP A 299 -0.81 -6.23 -8.31
C ASP A 299 -1.05 -4.79 -8.80
N ALA A 300 -0.06 -4.14 -9.38
CA ALA A 300 -0.24 -2.82 -9.99
C ALA A 300 -1.32 -2.84 -11.08
N GLU A 301 -1.35 -3.87 -11.95
CA GLU A 301 -2.42 -4.04 -12.92
C GLU A 301 -3.80 -4.23 -12.27
N MET A 302 -3.88 -5.04 -11.20
CA MET A 302 -5.14 -5.24 -10.45
C MET A 302 -5.59 -3.94 -9.77
N ILE A 303 -4.67 -3.16 -9.22
CA ILE A 303 -4.95 -1.83 -8.63
C ILE A 303 -5.53 -0.88 -9.67
N SER A 304 -4.96 -0.83 -10.86
CA SER A 304 -5.50 -0.03 -11.96
C SER A 304 -6.96 -0.39 -12.26
N MET A 305 -7.28 -1.68 -12.29
CA MET A 305 -8.66 -2.15 -12.52
C MET A 305 -9.59 -1.77 -11.34
N ILE A 306 -9.12 -1.93 -10.10
CA ILE A 306 -9.88 -1.53 -8.91
C ILE A 306 -10.15 -0.02 -8.91
N ARG A 307 -9.16 0.81 -9.23
CA ARG A 307 -9.34 2.28 -9.32
C ARG A 307 -10.41 2.68 -10.33
N ILE A 308 -10.45 2.01 -11.48
CA ILE A 308 -11.49 2.25 -12.50
C ILE A 308 -12.87 1.86 -11.95
N ALA A 309 -12.97 0.71 -11.29
CA ALA A 309 -14.23 0.26 -10.69
C ALA A 309 -14.74 1.20 -9.57
N LEU A 310 -13.83 1.77 -8.79
CA LEU A 310 -14.16 2.76 -7.76
C LEU A 310 -14.73 4.06 -8.34
N GLY A 311 -14.37 4.42 -9.57
CA GLY A 311 -14.93 5.57 -10.28
C GLY A 311 -16.42 5.43 -10.59
N GLY A 312 -16.95 4.21 -10.55
CA GLY A 312 -18.37 3.91 -10.80
C GLY A 312 -18.81 4.25 -12.23
N VAL A 313 -20.11 4.30 -12.43
CA VAL A 313 -20.72 4.69 -13.71
C VAL A 313 -21.12 6.17 -13.62
N VAL A 314 -20.50 7.00 -14.44
CA VAL A 314 -20.87 8.43 -14.53
C VAL A 314 -22.20 8.54 -15.27
N VAL A 315 -23.19 9.16 -14.63
CA VAL A 315 -24.53 9.34 -15.21
C VAL A 315 -24.82 10.84 -15.34
N ASN A 316 -24.89 11.31 -16.58
CA ASN A 316 -25.30 12.67 -16.96
C ASN A 316 -25.87 12.64 -18.40
N ASP A 317 -26.34 13.77 -18.90
CA ASP A 317 -26.94 13.83 -20.24
C ASP A 317 -25.99 13.40 -21.35
N GLU A 318 -24.71 13.73 -21.25
CA GLU A 318 -23.67 13.31 -22.21
C GLU A 318 -23.45 11.79 -22.19
N THR A 319 -23.30 11.20 -20.98
CA THR A 319 -23.03 9.76 -20.86
C THR A 319 -24.25 8.89 -21.11
N LEU A 320 -25.46 9.42 -20.97
CA LEU A 320 -26.70 8.75 -21.37
C LEU A 320 -26.81 8.61 -22.89
N ALA A 321 -26.19 9.51 -23.65
CA ALA A 321 -26.08 9.46 -25.11
C ALA A 321 -27.42 9.18 -25.84
N MET A 322 -28.52 9.80 -25.36
CA MET A 322 -29.88 9.54 -25.87
C MET A 322 -30.01 9.83 -27.37
N ASP A 323 -29.37 10.91 -27.87
CA ASP A 323 -29.39 11.27 -29.29
C ASP A 323 -28.73 10.20 -30.14
N VAL A 324 -27.60 9.66 -29.69
CA VAL A 324 -26.88 8.55 -30.36
C VAL A 324 -27.73 7.29 -30.41
N ILE A 325 -28.46 6.99 -29.31
CA ILE A 325 -29.37 5.83 -29.24
C ILE A 325 -30.50 5.99 -30.28
N HIS A 326 -31.08 7.19 -30.38
CA HIS A 326 -32.14 7.48 -31.36
C HIS A 326 -31.61 7.42 -32.81
N GLU A 327 -30.41 7.96 -33.06
CA GLU A 327 -29.80 7.98 -34.41
C GLU A 327 -29.45 6.57 -34.90
N VAL A 328 -28.84 5.73 -34.03
CA VAL A 328 -28.45 4.36 -34.40
C VAL A 328 -29.68 3.47 -34.55
N GLY A 329 -30.71 3.66 -33.71
CA GLY A 329 -31.96 2.94 -33.77
C GLY A 329 -31.88 1.44 -33.55
N PRO A 330 -33.01 0.73 -33.60
CA PRO A 330 -33.06 -0.72 -33.40
C PRO A 330 -32.30 -1.48 -34.46
N GLY A 331 -31.38 -2.36 -34.04
CA GLY A 331 -30.57 -3.19 -34.94
C GLY A 331 -29.40 -2.47 -35.63
N GLY A 332 -29.17 -1.20 -35.32
CA GLY A 332 -28.04 -0.43 -35.85
C GLY A 332 -26.69 -0.78 -35.22
N ALA A 333 -25.60 -0.24 -35.77
CA ALA A 333 -24.23 -0.55 -35.36
C ALA A 333 -23.54 0.67 -34.76
N TYR A 334 -23.31 0.66 -33.45
CA TYR A 334 -22.59 1.73 -32.75
C TYR A 334 -21.08 1.80 -33.07
N ILE A 335 -20.49 0.69 -33.53
CA ILE A 335 -19.03 0.63 -33.76
C ILE A 335 -18.53 1.62 -34.83
N ALA A 336 -19.37 1.95 -35.80
CA ALA A 336 -19.06 2.90 -36.85
C ALA A 336 -19.50 4.35 -36.53
N HIS A 337 -20.17 4.56 -35.41
CA HIS A 337 -20.68 5.86 -35.01
C HIS A 337 -19.56 6.77 -34.48
N GLU A 338 -19.62 8.07 -34.77
CA GLU A 338 -18.62 9.03 -34.32
C GLU A 338 -18.48 9.09 -32.78
N HIS A 339 -19.58 8.91 -32.05
CA HIS A 339 -19.58 8.81 -30.61
C HIS A 339 -18.64 7.69 -30.11
N SER A 340 -18.68 6.50 -30.71
CA SER A 340 -17.80 5.39 -30.35
C SER A 340 -16.33 5.73 -30.62
N LEU A 341 -16.02 6.37 -31.73
CA LEU A 341 -14.68 6.82 -32.06
C LEU A 341 -14.15 7.86 -31.06
N ARG A 342 -14.96 8.85 -30.70
CA ARG A 342 -14.60 9.88 -29.72
C ARG A 342 -14.37 9.30 -28.32
N ASN A 343 -15.17 8.33 -27.92
CA ASN A 343 -15.17 7.78 -26.56
C ASN A 343 -14.38 6.47 -26.43
N MET A 344 -13.79 5.91 -27.50
CA MET A 344 -13.03 4.64 -27.43
C MET A 344 -11.90 4.64 -26.41
N ARG A 345 -11.34 5.81 -26.07
CA ARG A 345 -10.25 5.95 -25.10
C ARG A 345 -10.74 6.00 -23.64
N SER A 346 -12.03 6.14 -23.38
CA SER A 346 -12.60 6.10 -22.05
C SER A 346 -12.71 4.70 -21.47
N GLN A 347 -12.60 3.68 -22.33
CA GLN A 347 -12.58 2.28 -21.88
C GLN A 347 -11.29 1.96 -21.15
N SER A 348 -11.40 1.08 -20.15
CA SER A 348 -10.25 0.61 -19.38
C SER A 348 -9.21 -0.06 -20.29
N ARG A 349 -7.94 0.27 -20.06
CA ARG A 349 -6.81 -0.36 -20.74
C ARG A 349 -6.19 -1.41 -19.85
N VAL A 350 -5.56 -2.39 -20.44
CA VAL A 350 -4.73 -3.39 -19.78
C VAL A 350 -3.30 -3.25 -20.31
N ASN A 351 -2.32 -3.35 -19.41
CA ASN A 351 -0.91 -3.28 -19.76
C ASN A 351 -0.26 -4.66 -19.69
N LEU A 352 -0.53 -5.37 -18.61
CA LEU A 352 -0.01 -6.72 -18.36
C LEU A 352 -1.03 -7.81 -18.70
N PHE A 353 -2.32 -7.61 -18.36
CA PHE A 353 -3.40 -8.51 -18.76
C PHE A 353 -3.64 -8.43 -20.26
N ASP A 354 -4.42 -9.37 -20.79
CA ASP A 354 -4.62 -9.46 -22.23
C ASP A 354 -6.10 -9.65 -22.59
N ARG A 355 -6.56 -8.95 -23.62
CA ARG A 355 -7.94 -9.02 -24.15
C ARG A 355 -7.98 -9.37 -25.62
N ARG A 356 -6.81 -9.72 -26.20
CA ARG A 356 -6.68 -10.09 -27.62
C ARG A 356 -7.30 -11.44 -27.91
N SER A 357 -7.47 -11.74 -29.19
CA SER A 357 -7.75 -13.11 -29.60
C SER A 357 -6.62 -14.04 -29.17
N ARG A 358 -6.91 -15.36 -29.08
CA ARG A 358 -5.87 -16.33 -28.72
C ARG A 358 -4.71 -16.33 -29.73
N ALA A 359 -5.00 -16.13 -31.01
CA ALA A 359 -3.97 -16.07 -32.05
C ALA A 359 -3.05 -14.85 -31.86
N ASP A 360 -3.63 -13.68 -31.70
CA ASP A 360 -2.86 -12.43 -31.47
C ASP A 360 -2.09 -12.47 -30.16
N TRP A 361 -2.70 -13.06 -29.11
CA TRP A 361 -2.02 -13.26 -27.82
C TRP A 361 -0.79 -14.16 -27.97
N MET A 362 -0.91 -15.26 -28.70
CA MET A 362 0.21 -16.20 -28.94
C MET A 362 1.32 -15.51 -29.75
N ASP A 363 0.96 -14.75 -30.78
CA ASP A 363 1.93 -14.03 -31.60
C ASP A 363 2.70 -12.98 -30.80
N VAL A 364 2.01 -12.12 -30.05
CA VAL A 364 2.63 -11.02 -29.30
C VAL A 364 3.39 -11.51 -28.08
N THR A 365 2.86 -12.47 -27.31
CA THR A 365 3.47 -12.94 -26.06
C THR A 365 4.39 -14.14 -26.24
N GLN A 366 4.35 -14.79 -27.41
CA GLN A 366 5.04 -16.08 -27.66
C GLN A 366 4.66 -17.15 -26.63
N GLY A 367 3.42 -17.11 -26.15
CA GLY A 367 2.88 -18.03 -25.14
C GLY A 367 3.43 -17.80 -23.71
N LYS A 368 4.20 -16.74 -23.47
CA LYS A 368 4.70 -16.43 -22.11
C LYS A 368 3.54 -16.12 -21.18
N CYS A 369 3.53 -16.78 -20.02
CA CYS A 369 2.53 -16.53 -19.00
C CYS A 369 2.67 -15.13 -18.40
N ILE A 370 1.65 -14.70 -17.66
CA ILE A 370 1.61 -13.36 -17.06
C ILE A 370 2.77 -13.14 -16.09
N ARG A 371 3.14 -14.15 -15.30
CA ARG A 371 4.26 -14.10 -14.34
C ARG A 371 5.58 -13.81 -15.05
N ASP A 372 5.86 -14.47 -16.16
CA ASP A 372 7.11 -14.27 -16.91
C ASP A 372 7.19 -12.86 -17.52
N ARG A 373 6.06 -12.34 -18.01
CA ARG A 373 5.97 -10.98 -18.52
C ARG A 373 6.13 -9.94 -17.41
N ALA A 374 5.59 -10.22 -16.22
CA ALA A 374 5.73 -9.38 -15.04
C ALA A 374 7.18 -9.29 -14.56
N TYR A 375 7.90 -10.40 -14.49
CA TYR A 375 9.33 -10.37 -14.17
C TYR A 375 10.14 -9.60 -15.21
N ALA A 376 9.87 -9.83 -16.50
CA ALA A 376 10.56 -9.09 -17.55
C ALA A 376 10.32 -7.57 -17.40
N ARG A 377 9.11 -7.15 -17.06
CA ARG A 377 8.79 -5.74 -16.79
C ARG A 377 9.50 -5.21 -15.55
N ALA A 378 9.58 -5.97 -14.46
CA ALA A 378 10.30 -5.57 -13.27
C ALA A 378 11.80 -5.37 -13.56
N ILE A 379 12.42 -6.30 -14.29
CA ILE A 379 13.83 -6.19 -14.70
C ILE A 379 14.04 -4.96 -15.61
N GLU A 380 13.15 -4.74 -16.57
CA GLU A 380 13.22 -3.55 -17.43
C GLU A 380 13.18 -2.25 -16.61
N ILE A 381 12.32 -2.17 -15.58
CA ILE A 381 12.27 -1.00 -14.69
C ILE A 381 13.58 -0.84 -13.94
N LEU A 382 14.13 -1.91 -13.39
CA LEU A 382 15.40 -1.86 -12.65
C LEU A 382 16.57 -1.39 -13.53
N GLU A 383 16.54 -1.68 -14.81
CA GLU A 383 17.59 -1.28 -15.77
C GLU A 383 17.43 0.15 -16.29
N LYS A 384 16.20 0.65 -16.41
CA LYS A 384 15.92 1.89 -17.16
C LYS A 384 15.36 3.03 -16.31
N HIS A 385 14.69 2.72 -15.20
CA HIS A 385 14.05 3.76 -14.40
C HIS A 385 15.06 4.48 -13.49
N GLU A 386 15.09 5.80 -13.61
CA GLU A 386 15.87 6.68 -12.74
C GLU A 386 14.94 7.35 -11.74
N PRO A 387 15.10 7.08 -10.44
CA PRO A 387 14.30 7.72 -9.40
C PRO A 387 14.52 9.23 -9.34
N TYR A 388 13.58 9.95 -8.74
CA TYR A 388 13.72 11.38 -8.50
C TYR A 388 15.02 11.67 -7.72
N PRO A 389 15.91 12.56 -8.21
CA PRO A 389 17.24 12.77 -7.64
C PRO A 389 17.20 13.34 -6.22
N LEU A 390 18.26 13.05 -5.48
CA LEU A 390 18.49 13.68 -4.16
C LEU A 390 18.82 15.16 -4.31
#